data_54028c12509ff568154f5aa7d94fa73a
#
_entry.id   54028c12509ff568154f5aa7d94fa73a
#
_cell.length_a   1.000
_cell.length_b   1.000
_cell.length_c   1.000
_cell.angle_alpha   90.00
_cell.angle_beta   90.00
_cell.angle_gamma   90.00
#
_symmetry.space_group_name_H-M   'P 1'
#
loop_
_entity.id
_entity.type
_entity.pdbx_description
1 polymer ?
#
loop_
_entity_poly.entity_id
_entity_poly.type
_entity_poly.pdbx_seq_one_letter_code
_entity_poly.pdbx_strand_id
1 'polypeptide(L)'
;MEEDIRWEQRFSNFIKALNKLEQSVEYINRLIHANNPIENEVVLSELIKDGLIQRFEYTHELAWNVMKDYAYYQGNSQVGGSRDAIREAFQLNLISNGDIWMEMLGSRNKTSHTYNEAIANEIYNKILNDYYFAFVDFKFVMKGKLSDNQSKLFN
;
A
#
# COMPACT_ATOMS: atom_id res chain seq x y z
N MET A 1 7.33 -30.64 -9.42
CA MET A 1 6.99 -29.72 -8.32
C MET A 1 6.30 -28.49 -8.86
N GLU A 2 5.13 -28.20 -8.33
CA GLU A 2 4.44 -26.97 -8.68
C GLU A 2 5.18 -25.80 -8.04
N GLU A 3 5.46 -24.76 -8.82
CA GLU A 3 6.07 -23.53 -8.34
C GLU A 3 5.05 -22.76 -7.50
N ASP A 4 5.49 -22.19 -6.38
CA ASP A 4 4.62 -21.38 -5.54
C ASP A 4 4.46 -19.99 -6.16
N ILE A 5 3.30 -19.73 -6.74
CA ILE A 5 2.97 -18.48 -7.42
C ILE A 5 2.02 -17.60 -6.61
N ARG A 6 1.77 -17.94 -5.34
CA ARG A 6 0.81 -17.16 -4.51
C ARG A 6 1.16 -15.70 -4.42
N TRP A 7 2.46 -15.37 -4.27
CA TRP A 7 2.87 -13.98 -4.18
C TRP A 7 2.60 -13.22 -5.49
N GLU A 8 2.75 -13.88 -6.65
CA GLU A 8 2.49 -13.25 -7.95
C GLU A 8 1.00 -12.95 -8.14
N GLN A 9 0.14 -13.87 -7.74
CA GLN A 9 -1.31 -13.66 -7.78
C GLN A 9 -1.73 -12.54 -6.83
N ARG A 10 -1.18 -12.54 -5.63
CA ARG A 10 -1.44 -11.50 -4.63
C ARG A 10 -0.92 -10.15 -5.09
N PHE A 11 0.24 -10.15 -5.74
CA PHE A 11 0.82 -8.94 -6.31
C PHE A 11 -0.06 -8.36 -7.42
N SER A 12 -0.65 -9.19 -8.26
CA SER A 12 -1.61 -8.74 -9.28
C SER A 12 -2.79 -8.02 -8.63
N ASN A 13 -3.32 -8.55 -7.54
CA ASN A 13 -4.40 -7.91 -6.78
C ASN A 13 -3.96 -6.60 -6.13
N PHE A 14 -2.74 -6.57 -5.61
CA PHE A 14 -2.15 -5.35 -5.07
C PHE A 14 -2.07 -4.25 -6.13
N ILE A 15 -1.63 -4.58 -7.33
CA ILE A 15 -1.55 -3.62 -8.45
C ILE A 15 -2.94 -3.04 -8.75
N LYS A 16 -3.98 -3.86 -8.77
CA LYS A 16 -5.35 -3.39 -9.00
C LYS A 16 -5.81 -2.42 -7.91
N ALA A 17 -5.51 -2.75 -6.66
CA ALA A 17 -5.83 -1.88 -5.53
C ALA A 17 -5.06 -0.56 -5.60
N LEU A 18 -3.76 -0.63 -5.91
CA LEU A 18 -2.92 0.56 -6.04
C LEU A 18 -3.40 1.47 -7.18
N ASN A 19 -3.85 0.89 -8.30
CA ASN A 19 -4.40 1.68 -9.41
C ASN A 19 -5.62 2.49 -8.96
N LYS A 20 -6.48 1.93 -8.14
CA LYS A 20 -7.64 2.65 -7.59
C LYS A 20 -7.21 3.75 -6.61
N LEU A 21 -6.20 3.48 -5.79
CA LEU A 21 -5.63 4.49 -4.89
C LEU A 21 -5.01 5.62 -5.71
N GLU A 22 -4.25 5.30 -6.75
CA GLU A 22 -3.66 6.26 -7.67
C GLU A 22 -4.70 7.18 -8.29
N GLN A 23 -5.81 6.61 -8.77
CA GLN A 23 -6.92 7.40 -9.33
C GLN A 23 -7.45 8.42 -8.33
N SER A 24 -7.58 8.03 -7.07
CA SER A 24 -8.02 8.91 -5.99
C SER A 24 -7.01 10.02 -5.72
N VAL A 25 -5.72 9.67 -5.65
CA VAL A 25 -4.63 10.63 -5.40
C VAL A 25 -4.58 11.66 -6.54
N GLU A 26 -4.64 11.21 -7.78
CA GLU A 26 -4.63 12.09 -8.95
C GLU A 26 -5.83 13.03 -8.97
N TYR A 27 -7.02 12.51 -8.67
CA TYR A 27 -8.25 13.31 -8.63
C TYR A 27 -8.15 14.41 -7.56
N ILE A 28 -7.70 14.06 -6.37
CA ILE A 28 -7.54 15.00 -5.25
C ILE A 28 -6.51 16.07 -5.61
N ASN A 29 -5.37 15.67 -6.18
CA ASN A 29 -4.33 16.61 -6.58
C ASN A 29 -4.83 17.59 -7.65
N ARG A 30 -5.63 17.14 -8.60
CA ARG A 30 -6.24 18.02 -9.60
C ARG A 30 -7.17 19.05 -8.96
N LEU A 31 -7.96 18.64 -7.97
CA LEU A 31 -8.85 19.56 -7.25
C LEU A 31 -8.07 20.61 -6.48
N ILE A 32 -6.97 20.21 -5.82
CA ILE A 32 -6.11 21.13 -5.08
C ILE A 32 -5.48 22.16 -6.04
N HIS A 33 -4.93 21.71 -7.17
CA HIS A 33 -4.27 22.59 -8.15
C HIS A 33 -5.26 23.50 -8.87
N ALA A 34 -6.52 23.11 -9.01
CA ALA A 34 -7.55 23.93 -9.64
C ALA A 34 -8.15 24.98 -8.70
N ASN A 35 -7.62 25.11 -7.45
CA ASN A 35 -8.18 25.98 -6.41
C ASN A 35 -9.67 25.70 -6.17
N ASN A 36 -10.10 24.46 -6.38
CA ASN A 36 -11.46 24.06 -6.12
C ASN A 36 -11.54 23.66 -4.64
N PRO A 37 -12.18 24.47 -3.78
CA PRO A 37 -12.09 24.21 -2.33
C PRO A 37 -13.03 23.08 -1.93
N ILE A 38 -12.54 21.83 -1.98
CA ILE A 38 -13.21 20.66 -1.41
C ILE A 38 -13.62 20.97 0.03
N GLU A 39 -12.80 21.74 0.74
CA GLU A 39 -12.96 22.08 2.14
C GLU A 39 -14.23 22.88 2.43
N ASN A 40 -14.78 23.60 1.45
CA ASN A 40 -16.01 24.38 1.60
C ASN A 40 -17.28 23.51 1.50
N GLU A 41 -17.11 22.26 1.06
CA GLU A 41 -18.20 21.28 0.96
C GLU A 41 -17.95 20.19 2.02
N VAL A 42 -18.46 20.38 3.23
CA VAL A 42 -18.12 19.53 4.38
C VAL A 42 -18.43 18.06 4.12
N VAL A 43 -19.65 17.74 3.64
CA VAL A 43 -20.03 16.35 3.39
C VAL A 43 -19.19 15.75 2.26
N LEU A 44 -18.98 16.49 1.17
CA LEU A 44 -18.19 16.02 0.05
C LEU A 44 -16.74 15.79 0.47
N SER A 45 -16.17 16.69 1.24
CA SER A 45 -14.82 16.57 1.79
C SER A 45 -14.67 15.29 2.63
N GLU A 46 -15.63 15.03 3.50
CA GLU A 46 -15.63 13.82 4.34
C GLU A 46 -15.71 12.55 3.47
N LEU A 47 -16.59 12.53 2.46
CA LEU A 47 -16.72 11.38 1.56
C LEU A 47 -15.43 11.11 0.78
N ILE A 48 -14.75 12.15 0.33
CA ILE A 48 -13.48 12.02 -0.40
C ILE A 48 -12.39 11.47 0.51
N LYS A 49 -12.29 11.98 1.74
CA LYS A 49 -11.31 11.50 2.72
C LYS A 49 -11.57 10.05 3.10
N ASP A 50 -12.83 9.70 3.37
CA ASP A 50 -13.21 8.34 3.72
C ASP A 50 -12.92 7.36 2.58
N GLY A 51 -13.21 7.78 1.34
CA GLY A 51 -12.92 6.96 0.16
C GLY A 51 -11.41 6.73 -0.03
N LEU A 52 -10.60 7.76 0.14
CA LEU A 52 -9.14 7.63 0.05
C LEU A 52 -8.60 6.70 1.14
N ILE A 53 -9.07 6.87 2.37
CA ILE A 53 -8.63 6.05 3.51
C ILE A 53 -9.02 4.59 3.29
N GLN A 54 -10.24 4.31 2.81
CA GLN A 54 -10.66 2.95 2.50
C GLN A 54 -9.78 2.30 1.44
N ARG A 55 -9.45 3.03 0.38
CA ARG A 55 -8.55 2.51 -0.68
C ARG A 55 -7.14 2.28 -0.14
N PHE A 56 -6.67 3.13 0.76
CA PHE A 56 -5.41 2.91 1.49
C PHE A 56 -5.46 1.61 2.30
N GLU A 57 -6.54 1.38 3.05
CA GLU A 57 -6.67 0.20 3.90
C GLU A 57 -6.51 -1.10 3.13
N TYR A 58 -7.26 -1.29 2.04
CA TYR A 58 -7.17 -2.55 1.30
C TYR A 58 -5.87 -2.64 0.49
N THR A 59 -5.30 -1.52 0.04
CA THR A 59 -3.99 -1.54 -0.63
C THR A 59 -2.90 -1.99 0.34
N HIS A 60 -2.90 -1.47 1.56
CA HIS A 60 -1.97 -1.86 2.61
C HIS A 60 -2.13 -3.35 2.96
N GLU A 61 -3.36 -3.81 3.11
CA GLU A 61 -3.64 -5.22 3.42
C GLU A 61 -3.03 -6.15 2.36
N LEU A 62 -3.23 -5.82 1.10
CA LEU A 62 -2.67 -6.60 -0.01
C LEU A 62 -1.15 -6.50 -0.06
N ALA A 63 -0.59 -5.33 0.23
CA ALA A 63 0.87 -5.13 0.21
C ALA A 63 1.59 -6.05 1.20
N TRP A 64 1.17 -6.05 2.48
CA TRP A 64 1.88 -6.87 3.46
C TRP A 64 1.64 -8.37 3.23
N ASN A 65 0.52 -8.75 2.64
CA ASN A 65 0.28 -10.14 2.24
C ASN A 65 1.19 -10.56 1.08
N VAL A 66 1.50 -9.66 0.13
CA VAL A 66 2.53 -9.92 -0.89
C VAL A 66 3.88 -10.16 -0.21
N MET A 67 4.25 -9.32 0.75
CA MET A 67 5.50 -9.47 1.50
C MET A 67 5.58 -10.84 2.17
N LYS A 68 4.51 -11.24 2.84
CA LYS A 68 4.42 -12.53 3.53
C LYS A 68 4.56 -13.70 2.56
N ASP A 69 3.80 -13.66 1.46
CA ASP A 69 3.81 -14.74 0.47
C ASP A 69 5.16 -14.82 -0.25
N TYR A 70 5.79 -13.67 -0.51
CA TYR A 70 7.13 -13.65 -1.11
C TYR A 70 8.18 -14.20 -0.14
N ALA A 71 8.10 -13.86 1.15
CA ALA A 71 8.98 -14.41 2.18
C ALA A 71 8.86 -15.95 2.23
N TYR A 72 7.63 -16.45 2.17
CA TYR A 72 7.37 -17.88 2.12
C TYR A 72 8.04 -18.52 0.89
N TYR A 73 7.89 -17.88 -0.27
CA TYR A 73 8.51 -18.31 -1.53
C TYR A 73 10.04 -18.36 -1.40
N GLN A 74 10.64 -17.45 -0.63
CA GLN A 74 12.08 -17.42 -0.35
C GLN A 74 12.52 -18.40 0.75
N GLY A 75 11.59 -19.20 1.27
CA GLY A 75 11.88 -20.23 2.26
C GLY A 75 11.57 -19.85 3.71
N ASN A 76 11.04 -18.66 3.97
CA ASN A 76 10.69 -18.23 5.33
C ASN A 76 9.19 -18.39 5.57
N SER A 77 8.82 -19.50 6.25
CA SER A 77 7.43 -19.80 6.60
C SER A 77 7.03 -19.29 7.99
N GLN A 78 7.92 -18.55 8.68
CA GLN A 78 7.72 -18.12 10.07
C GLN A 78 7.10 -16.72 10.18
N VAL A 79 6.83 -16.06 9.07
CA VAL A 79 6.20 -14.74 9.07
C VAL A 79 4.74 -14.86 9.51
N GLY A 80 4.40 -14.21 10.61
CA GLY A 80 3.07 -14.26 11.21
C GLY A 80 2.10 -13.25 10.64
N GLY A 81 2.22 -11.98 11.05
CA GLY A 81 1.30 -10.91 10.70
C GLY A 81 1.98 -9.77 9.94
N SER A 82 1.29 -8.65 9.87
CA SER A 82 1.73 -7.48 9.11
C SER A 82 3.07 -6.91 9.59
N ARG A 83 3.27 -6.83 10.91
CA ARG A 83 4.52 -6.31 11.46
C ARG A 83 5.70 -7.18 11.08
N ASP A 84 5.56 -8.50 11.22
CA ASP A 84 6.60 -9.46 10.84
C ASP A 84 6.86 -9.42 9.34
N ALA A 85 5.80 -9.30 8.52
CA ALA A 85 5.93 -9.22 7.08
C ALA A 85 6.72 -7.97 6.66
N ILE A 86 6.46 -6.83 7.28
CA ILE A 86 7.17 -5.58 7.01
C ILE A 86 8.64 -5.70 7.40
N ARG A 87 8.94 -6.28 8.56
CA ARG A 87 10.32 -6.51 9.01
C ARG A 87 11.07 -7.40 8.03
N GLU A 88 10.44 -8.50 7.62
CA GLU A 88 11.04 -9.43 6.66
C GLU A 88 11.23 -8.76 5.30
N ALA A 89 10.27 -7.97 4.84
CA ALA A 89 10.38 -7.22 3.60
C ALA A 89 11.59 -6.28 3.62
N PHE A 90 11.84 -5.62 4.76
CA PHE A 90 13.03 -4.79 4.93
C PHE A 90 14.31 -5.61 4.83
N GLN A 91 14.35 -6.78 5.48
CA GLN A 91 15.50 -7.68 5.43
C GLN A 91 15.77 -8.19 4.01
N LEU A 92 14.71 -8.44 3.25
CA LEU A 92 14.81 -8.92 1.87
C LEU A 92 15.02 -7.78 0.85
N ASN A 93 15.17 -6.55 1.30
CA ASN A 93 15.33 -5.35 0.47
C ASN A 93 14.14 -5.10 -0.48
N LEU A 94 12.95 -5.51 -0.08
CA LEU A 94 11.72 -5.21 -0.83
C LEU A 94 11.23 -3.79 -0.57
N ILE A 95 11.59 -3.24 0.58
CA ILE A 95 11.29 -1.86 0.98
C ILE A 95 12.57 -1.21 1.50
N SER A 96 12.73 0.08 1.24
CA SER A 96 13.92 0.83 1.67
C SER A 96 13.68 1.64 2.94
N ASN A 97 12.44 2.11 3.16
CA ASN A 97 12.10 2.95 4.31
C ASN A 97 11.18 2.19 5.26
N GLY A 98 11.79 1.42 6.17
CA GLY A 98 11.05 0.64 7.16
C GLY A 98 10.23 1.51 8.12
N ASP A 99 10.70 2.72 8.42
CA ASP A 99 10.00 3.63 9.33
C ASP A 99 8.66 4.09 8.75
N ILE A 100 8.61 4.40 7.46
CA ILE A 100 7.36 4.78 6.78
C ILE A 100 6.37 3.60 6.81
N TRP A 101 6.85 2.38 6.58
CA TRP A 101 5.98 1.21 6.60
C TRP A 101 5.46 0.90 8.00
N MET A 102 6.27 1.10 9.05
CA MET A 102 5.80 0.96 10.44
C MET A 102 4.80 2.07 10.81
N GLU A 103 5.04 3.29 10.36
CA GLU A 103 4.11 4.40 10.53
C GLU A 103 2.79 4.12 9.81
N MET A 104 2.85 3.60 8.60
CA MET A 104 1.69 3.18 7.80
C MET A 104 0.86 2.13 8.54
N LEU A 105 1.50 1.15 9.15
CA LEU A 105 0.83 0.15 9.98
C LEU A 105 0.11 0.80 11.16
N GLY A 106 0.75 1.76 11.82
CA GLY A 106 0.13 2.53 12.89
C GLY A 106 -1.13 3.28 12.42
N SER A 107 -1.05 3.93 11.26
CA SER A 107 -2.20 4.61 10.66
C SER A 107 -3.32 3.63 10.32
N ARG A 108 -2.97 2.46 9.74
CA ARG A 108 -3.94 1.41 9.43
C ARG A 108 -4.72 0.97 10.67
N ASN A 109 -4.04 0.87 11.82
CA ASN A 109 -4.68 0.49 13.08
C ASN A 109 -5.64 1.58 13.59
N LYS A 110 -5.49 2.82 13.15
CA LYS A 110 -6.36 3.95 13.53
C LYS A 110 -7.51 4.19 12.56
N THR A 111 -7.60 3.46 11.44
CA THR A 111 -8.64 3.73 10.43
C THR A 111 -10.05 3.43 10.92
N SER A 112 -10.21 2.65 11.99
CA SER A 112 -11.50 2.45 12.65
C SER A 112 -11.97 3.68 13.46
N HIS A 113 -11.12 4.70 13.62
CA HIS A 113 -11.41 5.91 14.39
C HIS A 113 -11.51 7.16 13.51
N THR A 114 -11.78 7.03 12.22
CA THR A 114 -11.86 8.15 11.27
C THR A 114 -13.11 9.00 11.43
N TYR A 115 -14.05 8.60 12.28
CA TYR A 115 -15.09 9.49 12.75
C TYR A 115 -14.51 10.69 13.53
N ASN A 116 -13.30 10.57 14.05
CA ASN A 116 -12.53 11.70 14.62
C ASN A 116 -11.86 12.43 13.47
N GLU A 117 -12.25 13.68 13.27
CA GLU A 117 -11.79 14.50 12.14
C GLU A 117 -10.26 14.71 12.16
N ALA A 118 -9.67 14.90 13.33
CA ALA A 118 -8.22 15.09 13.44
C ALA A 118 -7.46 13.85 12.97
N ILE A 119 -7.92 12.65 13.34
CA ILE A 119 -7.33 11.38 12.91
C ILE A 119 -7.50 11.20 11.40
N ALA A 120 -8.70 11.45 10.87
CA ALA A 120 -8.98 11.34 9.45
C ALA A 120 -8.07 12.27 8.63
N ASN A 121 -7.92 13.52 9.07
CA ASN A 121 -7.07 14.50 8.38
C ASN A 121 -5.60 14.10 8.41
N GLU A 122 -5.11 13.59 9.53
CA GLU A 122 -3.73 13.11 9.66
C GLU A 122 -3.45 11.99 8.66
N ILE A 123 -4.31 10.96 8.64
CA ILE A 123 -4.14 9.82 7.75
C ILE A 123 -4.26 10.25 6.29
N TYR A 124 -5.23 11.09 5.96
CA TYR A 124 -5.43 11.63 4.62
C TYR A 124 -4.16 12.32 4.11
N ASN A 125 -3.58 13.21 4.90
CA ASN A 125 -2.37 13.92 4.51
C ASN A 125 -1.17 13.00 4.36
N LYS A 126 -1.03 12.01 5.24
CA LYS A 126 0.05 11.01 5.17
C LYS A 126 -0.06 10.15 3.92
N ILE A 127 -1.26 9.76 3.52
CA ILE A 127 -1.47 9.00 2.28
C ILE A 127 -0.97 9.80 1.08
N LEU A 128 -1.39 11.06 0.98
CA LEU A 128 -1.04 11.92 -0.16
C LEU A 128 0.45 12.25 -0.22
N ASN A 129 1.09 12.44 0.93
CA ASN A 129 2.46 12.95 0.99
C ASN A 129 3.51 11.84 1.08
N ASP A 130 3.19 10.71 1.72
CA ASP A 130 4.19 9.68 2.05
C ASP A 130 3.78 8.27 1.60
N TYR A 131 2.60 7.80 2.02
CA TYR A 131 2.23 6.38 1.91
C TYR A 131 2.03 5.93 0.48
N TYR A 132 1.38 6.76 -0.34
CA TYR A 132 1.18 6.44 -1.76
C TYR A 132 2.52 6.16 -2.44
N PHE A 133 3.52 6.99 -2.21
CA PHE A 133 4.84 6.83 -2.81
C PHE A 133 5.57 5.59 -2.32
N ALA A 134 5.36 5.21 -1.05
CA ALA A 134 5.90 3.95 -0.52
C ALA A 134 5.32 2.74 -1.26
N PHE A 135 4.02 2.75 -1.56
CA PHE A 135 3.40 1.69 -2.36
C PHE A 135 3.95 1.64 -3.78
N VAL A 136 4.16 2.80 -4.40
CA VAL A 136 4.72 2.89 -5.76
C VAL A 136 6.13 2.30 -5.80
N ASP A 137 6.96 2.64 -4.82
CA ASP A 137 8.32 2.09 -4.71
C ASP A 137 8.29 0.58 -4.51
N PHE A 138 7.41 0.08 -3.66
CA PHE A 138 7.23 -1.36 -3.43
C PHE A 138 6.80 -2.07 -4.72
N LYS A 139 5.84 -1.51 -5.44
CA LYS A 139 5.40 -2.04 -6.74
C LYS A 139 6.57 -2.17 -7.70
N PHE A 140 7.41 -1.14 -7.78
CA PHE A 140 8.58 -1.13 -8.67
C PHE A 140 9.53 -2.27 -8.34
N VAL A 141 9.85 -2.46 -7.04
CA VAL A 141 10.75 -3.54 -6.60
C VAL A 141 10.16 -4.90 -6.94
N MET A 142 8.88 -5.12 -6.64
CA MET A 142 8.23 -6.42 -6.88
C MET A 142 8.08 -6.73 -8.36
N LYS A 143 7.88 -5.73 -9.22
CA LYS A 143 7.91 -5.93 -10.67
C LYS A 143 9.28 -6.42 -11.14
N GLY A 144 10.36 -5.92 -10.55
CA GLY A 144 11.71 -6.41 -10.81
C GLY A 144 11.86 -7.88 -10.43
N LYS A 145 11.32 -8.28 -9.29
CA LYS A 145 11.34 -9.68 -8.85
C LYS A 145 10.55 -10.59 -9.79
N LEU A 146 9.41 -10.11 -10.28
CA LEU A 146 8.58 -10.84 -11.25
C LEU A 146 9.34 -11.05 -12.57
N SER A 147 10.01 -10.03 -13.09
CA SER A 147 10.81 -10.10 -14.31
C SER A 147 11.98 -11.06 -14.16
N ASP A 148 12.69 -11.03 -13.02
CA ASP A 148 13.79 -11.94 -12.73
C ASP A 148 13.32 -13.39 -12.71
N ASN A 149 12.15 -13.64 -12.10
CA ASN A 149 11.57 -14.96 -12.03
C ASN A 149 11.18 -15.49 -13.42
N GLN A 150 10.55 -14.66 -14.24
CA GLN A 150 10.20 -14.98 -15.62
C GLN A 150 11.43 -15.24 -16.47
N SER A 151 12.48 -14.46 -16.31
CA SER A 151 13.74 -14.65 -17.01
C SER A 151 14.37 -16.00 -16.69
N LYS A 152 14.31 -16.44 -15.44
CA LYS A 152 14.82 -17.75 -15.01
C LYS A 152 14.05 -18.91 -15.63
N LEU A 153 12.76 -18.73 -15.89
CA LEU A 153 11.92 -19.79 -16.51
C LEU A 153 12.28 -20.05 -17.97
N PHE A 154 12.87 -19.07 -18.66
CA PHE A 154 13.20 -19.16 -20.08
C PHE A 154 14.70 -19.41 -20.36
N ASN A 155 15.49 -19.48 -19.32
CA ASN A 155 16.89 -19.83 -19.37
C ASN A 155 17.07 -21.28 -18.90
#